data_40d9b782475ea399e6ff17201cfdc844
#
_entry.id   40d9b782475ea399e6ff17201cfdc844
#
_cell.length_a   1.000
_cell.length_b   1.000
_cell.length_c   1.000
_cell.angle_alpha   90.00
_cell.angle_beta   90.00
_cell.angle_gamma   90.00
#
_symmetry.space_group_name_H-M   'P 1'
#
loop_
_entity.id
_entity.type
_entity.pdbx_description
1 polymer ?
#
loop_
_entity_poly.entity_id
_entity_poly.type
_entity_poly.pdbx_seq_one_letter_code
_entity_poly.pdbx_strand_id
1 'polypeptide(L)'
;MKNNFPHVFSPLTVRGMTLKNRVVMMPMGSDFAGHDGKLSDEHIKYYELRARGGTGLIMVENVCVKYPEGSNGTTQLRLDKDCYIPRLFTLTEACHRQGIMVS
;
A
#
# COMPACT_ATOMS: atom_id res chain seq x y z
N MET A 1 -11.74 18.37 -16.02
CA MET A 1 -10.47 18.17 -16.75
C MET A 1 -10.70 17.22 -17.91
N LYS A 2 -10.18 17.55 -19.08
CA LYS A 2 -10.31 16.70 -20.25
C LYS A 2 -9.39 15.48 -20.10
N ASN A 3 -9.94 14.28 -20.26
CA ASN A 3 -9.18 13.05 -20.17
C ASN A 3 -8.49 12.76 -21.51
N ASN A 4 -7.18 12.93 -21.59
CA ASN A 4 -6.38 12.66 -22.77
C ASN A 4 -5.89 11.21 -22.85
N PHE A 5 -6.10 10.41 -21.80
CA PHE A 5 -5.64 9.02 -21.71
C PHE A 5 -6.80 8.10 -21.29
N PRO A 6 -7.82 7.93 -22.17
CA PRO A 6 -9.03 7.22 -21.77
C PRO A 6 -8.80 5.75 -21.42
N HIS A 7 -7.78 5.11 -21.99
CA HIS A 7 -7.49 3.70 -21.68
C HIS A 7 -6.85 3.55 -20.30
N VAL A 8 -5.92 4.44 -19.96
CA VAL A 8 -5.22 4.41 -18.66
C VAL A 8 -6.20 4.66 -17.51
N PHE A 9 -7.13 5.59 -17.72
CA PHE A 9 -8.07 6.01 -16.67
C PHE A 9 -9.41 5.27 -16.74
N SER A 10 -9.53 4.24 -17.57
CA SER A 10 -10.70 3.39 -17.55
C SER A 10 -10.63 2.38 -16.41
N PRO A 11 -11.79 1.98 -15.83
CA PRO A 11 -11.80 0.95 -14.80
C PRO A 11 -11.27 -0.39 -15.31
N LEU A 12 -10.71 -1.17 -14.41
CA LEU A 12 -10.27 -2.54 -14.67
C LEU A 12 -10.79 -3.44 -13.57
N THR A 13 -11.49 -4.51 -13.93
CA THR A 13 -11.93 -5.52 -12.99
C THR A 13 -11.03 -6.73 -13.08
N VAL A 14 -10.44 -7.11 -11.94
CA VAL A 14 -9.62 -8.30 -11.79
C VAL A 14 -10.36 -9.21 -10.80
N ARG A 15 -10.98 -10.26 -11.33
CA ARG A 15 -11.90 -11.12 -10.57
C ARG A 15 -12.98 -10.26 -9.90
N GLY A 16 -13.12 -10.31 -8.59
CA GLY A 16 -14.11 -9.51 -7.86
C GLY A 16 -13.67 -8.11 -7.46
N MET A 17 -12.47 -7.68 -7.84
CA MET A 17 -11.92 -6.38 -7.47
C MET A 17 -11.95 -5.43 -8.67
N THR A 18 -12.59 -4.27 -8.50
CA THR A 18 -12.63 -3.25 -9.55
C THR A 18 -11.74 -2.07 -9.15
N LEU A 19 -10.74 -1.80 -10.00
CA LEU A 19 -9.86 -0.65 -9.87
C LEU A 19 -10.47 0.53 -10.62
N LYS A 20 -10.38 1.74 -10.06
CA LYS A 20 -10.92 2.94 -10.72
C LYS A 20 -10.14 3.35 -11.97
N ASN A 21 -8.88 2.93 -12.06
CA ASN A 21 -8.04 3.14 -13.25
C ASN A 21 -6.96 2.07 -13.31
N ARG A 22 -6.09 2.14 -14.31
CA ARG A 22 -5.06 1.14 -14.58
C ARG A 22 -3.66 1.53 -14.11
N VAL A 23 -3.59 2.55 -13.27
CA VAL A 23 -2.31 2.98 -12.66
C VAL A 23 -2.07 2.18 -11.40
N VAL A 24 -0.97 1.47 -11.35
CA VAL A 24 -0.59 0.62 -10.21
C VAL A 24 0.75 1.10 -9.66
N MET A 25 0.79 1.38 -8.37
CA MET A 25 2.05 1.62 -7.67
C MET A 25 2.66 0.27 -7.30
N MET A 26 3.81 -0.03 -7.90
CA MET A 26 4.52 -1.29 -7.63
C MET A 26 5.21 -1.23 -6.27
N PRO A 27 5.46 -2.39 -5.62
CA PRO A 27 6.08 -2.41 -4.30
C PRO A 27 7.53 -1.94 -4.35
N MET A 28 7.86 -1.03 -3.44
CA MET A 28 9.23 -0.51 -3.29
C MET A 28 9.53 -0.33 -1.81
N GLY A 29 10.61 -0.93 -1.31
CA GLY A 29 11.02 -0.79 0.09
C GLY A 29 11.37 0.67 0.40
N SER A 30 10.68 1.25 1.39
CA SER A 30 10.85 2.66 1.76
C SER A 30 11.74 2.86 2.99
N ASP A 31 11.93 1.84 3.80
CA ASP A 31 12.61 1.90 5.10
C ASP A 31 11.95 2.85 6.10
N PHE A 32 10.66 3.14 5.92
CA PHE A 32 9.91 4.02 6.83
C PHE A 32 9.29 3.30 8.02
N ALA A 33 9.34 1.97 8.05
CA ALA A 33 8.82 1.21 9.19
C ALA A 33 9.63 1.51 10.45
N GLY A 34 9.00 1.43 11.61
CA GLY A 34 9.72 1.48 12.88
C GLY A 34 10.63 0.27 13.07
N HIS A 35 11.58 0.36 13.98
CA HIS A 35 12.46 -0.78 14.30
C HIS A 35 11.70 -1.98 14.87
N ASP A 36 10.47 -1.76 15.31
CA ASP A 36 9.56 -2.82 15.77
C ASP A 36 8.80 -3.49 14.61
N GLY A 37 9.01 -3.07 13.37
CA GLY A 37 8.35 -3.62 12.19
C GLY A 37 6.96 -3.05 11.90
N LYS A 38 6.51 -2.06 12.68
CA LYS A 38 5.19 -1.44 12.53
C LYS A 38 5.24 -0.28 11.54
N LEU A 39 4.12 -0.06 10.86
CA LEU A 39 3.95 1.13 10.03
C LEU A 39 4.03 2.38 10.91
N SER A 40 4.93 3.31 10.56
CA SER A 40 5.00 4.63 11.19
C SER A 40 3.91 5.53 10.60
N ASP A 41 3.65 6.66 11.28
CA ASP A 41 2.73 7.66 10.74
C ASP A 41 3.25 8.24 9.43
N GLU A 42 4.55 8.43 9.31
CA GLU A 42 5.21 8.87 8.08
C GLU A 42 4.99 7.87 6.95
N HIS A 43 5.08 6.59 7.24
CA HIS A 43 4.87 5.50 6.29
C HIS A 43 3.43 5.49 5.76
N ILE A 44 2.45 5.63 6.67
CA ILE A 44 1.04 5.68 6.30
C ILE A 44 0.78 6.90 5.41
N LYS A 45 1.34 8.06 5.77
CA LYS A 45 1.21 9.29 5.00
C LYS A 45 1.82 9.16 3.60
N TYR A 46 2.94 8.46 3.49
CA TYR A 46 3.60 8.19 2.22
C TYR A 46 2.65 7.49 1.24
N TYR A 47 1.96 6.45 1.69
CA TYR A 47 1.00 5.74 0.85
C TYR A 47 -0.28 6.55 0.63
N GLU A 48 -0.77 7.25 1.65
CA GLU A 48 -1.97 8.08 1.53
C GLU A 48 -1.79 9.17 0.48
N LEU A 49 -0.63 9.79 0.40
CA LEU A 49 -0.35 10.81 -0.62
C LEU A 49 -0.43 10.23 -2.03
N ARG A 50 0.07 9.02 -2.25
CA ARG A 50 -0.03 8.35 -3.56
C ARG A 50 -1.47 7.98 -3.88
N ALA A 51 -2.22 7.55 -2.88
CA ALA A 51 -3.65 7.27 -3.03
C ALA A 51 -4.42 8.52 -3.44
N ARG A 52 -4.16 9.63 -2.77
CA ARG A 52 -4.79 10.93 -3.10
C ARG A 52 -4.40 11.43 -4.48
N GLY A 53 -3.23 11.06 -4.96
CA GLY A 53 -2.75 11.41 -6.29
C GLY A 53 -3.47 10.71 -7.43
N GLY A 54 -4.32 9.71 -7.14
CA GLY A 54 -5.16 9.08 -8.16
C GLY A 54 -4.74 7.68 -8.60
N THR A 55 -3.78 7.05 -7.92
CA THR A 55 -3.39 5.66 -8.19
C THR A 55 -4.59 4.73 -8.00
N GLY A 56 -4.80 3.79 -8.92
CA GLY A 56 -5.92 2.83 -8.83
C GLY A 56 -5.68 1.70 -7.85
N LEU A 57 -4.44 1.22 -7.78
CA LEU A 57 -4.02 0.15 -6.87
C LEU A 57 -2.65 0.50 -6.30
N ILE A 58 -2.50 0.33 -4.99
CA ILE A 58 -1.18 0.39 -4.35
C ILE A 58 -0.82 -1.03 -3.89
N MET A 59 0.33 -1.51 -4.35
CA MET A 59 0.96 -2.72 -3.83
C MET A 59 1.97 -2.29 -2.77
N VAL A 60 1.69 -2.68 -1.52
CA VAL A 60 2.55 -2.32 -0.39
C VAL A 60 3.89 -3.02 -0.53
N GLU A 61 4.93 -2.41 0.00
CA GLU A 61 6.30 -2.94 -0.04
C GLU A 61 6.41 -4.31 0.62
N ASN A 62 7.56 -4.94 0.47
CA ASN A 62 7.81 -6.27 1.03
C ASN A 62 7.61 -6.27 2.54
N VAL A 63 6.92 -7.31 3.00
CA VAL A 63 6.57 -7.50 4.40
C VAL A 63 7.17 -8.82 4.88
N CYS A 64 7.90 -8.77 5.99
CA CYS A 64 8.50 -9.96 6.59
C CYS A 64 7.44 -10.79 7.28
N VAL A 65 7.30 -12.06 6.87
CA VAL A 65 6.32 -12.99 7.47
C VAL A 65 6.97 -13.97 8.43
N LYS A 66 8.29 -13.98 8.54
CA LYS A 66 9.04 -14.81 9.50
C LYS A 66 10.30 -14.05 9.92
N TYR A 67 10.25 -13.45 11.08
CA TYR A 67 11.35 -12.65 11.62
C TYR A 67 12.17 -13.49 12.62
N PRO A 68 13.52 -13.41 12.62
CA PRO A 68 14.34 -12.55 11.77
C PRO A 68 14.77 -13.18 10.42
N GLU A 69 14.47 -14.43 10.18
CA GLU A 69 15.01 -15.19 9.04
C GLU A 69 14.62 -14.58 7.68
N GLY A 70 13.41 -14.05 7.57
CA GLY A 70 12.91 -13.45 6.34
C GLY A 70 13.09 -11.93 6.25
N SER A 71 13.85 -11.35 7.19
CA SER A 71 14.02 -9.90 7.24
C SER A 71 15.19 -9.41 6.38
N ASN A 72 14.99 -8.29 5.70
CA ASN A 72 16.03 -7.59 4.95
C ASN A 72 16.66 -6.43 5.72
N GLY A 73 16.20 -6.16 6.95
CA GLY A 73 16.72 -5.06 7.75
C GLY A 73 15.84 -4.75 8.95
N THR A 74 16.21 -3.70 9.68
CA THR A 74 15.56 -3.34 10.94
C THR A 74 14.36 -2.40 10.77
N THR A 75 14.19 -1.82 9.58
CA THR A 75 13.11 -0.87 9.28
C THR A 75 12.15 -1.42 8.23
N GLN A 76 12.09 -2.74 8.11
CA GLN A 76 11.17 -3.44 7.22
C GLN A 76 9.87 -3.74 7.95
N LEU A 77 8.74 -3.66 7.23
CA LEU A 77 7.44 -4.07 7.75
C LEU A 77 7.43 -5.55 8.13
N ARG A 78 6.67 -5.87 9.16
CA ARG A 78 6.50 -7.23 9.64
C ARG A 78 5.00 -7.59 9.70
N LEU A 79 4.70 -8.84 9.46
CA LEU A 79 3.37 -9.41 9.64
C LEU A 79 3.50 -10.87 10.11
N ASP A 80 4.45 -11.11 11.00
CA ASP A 80 4.67 -12.43 11.60
C ASP A 80 3.88 -12.63 12.90
N LYS A 81 3.17 -11.60 13.37
CA LYS A 81 2.33 -11.65 14.57
C LYS A 81 1.12 -10.74 14.41
N ASP A 82 0.08 -11.01 15.18
CA ASP A 82 -1.18 -10.25 15.14
C ASP A 82 -1.03 -8.79 15.57
N CYS A 83 0.01 -8.46 16.34
CA CYS A 83 0.23 -7.08 16.81
C CYS A 83 0.50 -6.09 15.66
N TYR A 84 0.79 -6.56 14.46
CA TYR A 84 1.04 -5.73 13.29
C TYR A 84 -0.25 -5.38 12.52
N ILE A 85 -1.36 -6.06 12.81
CA ILE A 85 -2.63 -5.86 12.10
C ILE A 85 -3.20 -4.44 12.29
N PRO A 86 -3.25 -3.85 13.51
CA PRO A 86 -3.89 -2.54 13.68
C PRO A 86 -3.31 -1.43 12.80
N ARG A 87 -2.00 -1.37 12.65
CA ARG A 87 -1.37 -0.33 11.82
C ARG A 87 -1.59 -0.58 10.33
N LEU A 88 -1.60 -1.84 9.90
CA LEU A 88 -1.93 -2.21 8.53
C LEU A 88 -3.39 -1.87 8.22
N PHE A 89 -4.29 -2.09 9.18
CA PHE A 89 -5.68 -1.69 9.03
C PHE A 89 -5.80 -0.17 8.85
N THR A 90 -5.06 0.61 9.64
CA THR A 90 -5.04 2.07 9.50
C THR A 90 -4.60 2.48 8.10
N LEU A 91 -3.57 1.82 7.55
CA LEU A 91 -3.10 2.06 6.19
C LEU A 91 -4.19 1.78 5.15
N THR A 92 -4.80 0.60 5.21
CA THR A 92 -5.81 0.21 4.24
C THR A 92 -7.03 1.13 4.30
N GLU A 93 -7.45 1.55 5.49
CA GLU A 93 -8.55 2.50 5.65
C GLU A 93 -8.21 3.87 5.03
N ALA A 94 -6.98 4.36 5.26
CA ALA A 94 -6.55 5.63 4.69
C ALA A 94 -6.58 5.61 3.17
N CYS A 95 -6.17 4.50 2.56
CA CYS A 95 -6.18 4.33 1.12
C CYS A 95 -7.58 4.13 0.57
N HIS A 96 -8.40 3.30 1.22
CA HIS A 96 -9.78 3.05 0.80
C HIS A 96 -10.62 4.31 0.82
N ARG A 97 -10.38 5.24 1.75
CA ARG A 97 -11.06 6.54 1.78
C ARG A 97 -10.82 7.35 0.51
N GLN A 98 -9.74 7.10 -0.19
CA GLN A 98 -9.44 7.75 -1.47
C GLN A 98 -10.00 6.97 -2.67
N GLY A 99 -10.73 5.88 -2.43
CA GLY A 99 -11.35 5.07 -3.46
C GLY A 99 -10.39 4.16 -4.22
N ILE A 100 -9.23 3.85 -3.62
CA ILE A 100 -8.24 2.96 -4.26
C ILE A 100 -8.16 1.62 -3.55
N MET A 101 -7.65 0.62 -4.24
CA MET A 101 -7.40 -0.70 -3.69
C MET A 101 -5.97 -0.81 -3.17
N VAL A 102 -5.77 -1.72 -2.22
CA VAL A 102 -4.47 -1.98 -1.60
C VAL A 102 -4.19 -3.48 -1.62
N SER A 103 -2.96 -3.82 -1.96
CA SER A 103 -2.49 -5.20 -1.94
C SER A 103 -1.17 -5.31 -1.17
#